data_138af8dbb1ccc7ca4b6542f457148f35
#
_entry.id   138af8dbb1ccc7ca4b6542f457148f35
#
_cell.length_a   1.000
_cell.length_b   1.000
_cell.length_c   1.000
_cell.angle_alpha   90.00
_cell.angle_beta   90.00
_cell.angle_gamma   90.00
#
_symmetry.space_group_name_H-M   'P 1'
#
loop_
_entity.id
_entity.type
_entity.pdbx_description
1 polymer ?
#
loop_
_entity_poly.entity_id
_entity_poly.type
_entity_poly.pdbx_seq_one_letter_code
_entity_poly.pdbx_strand_id
1 'polypeptide(L)'
;MSADYVVGVDCSTTAAKSVVWNDRGTSISQARRTFELSQPRPGWGEQNAEDWWTATAAAVRRSVQTVDASRIGAICITHQRETFVCLDSSGAPLRPAMLWLDKRAVAEVEEHGTDEVLRITGKPPNPTPAWYKLLWLNTHEPETMQRLGKVVDVQGFLAQRLTGQWATSWASADPLGLVDMTTFDYDDGLLAAAGISRDQVSALQPPGSVLGHLLPDVARELGLPVGLPVVAGAGDGQAAQLGTGITAPGRAYLNLGTGVVSGTHSDTYTYGVEYRTLSSAVPGAYTLETFMGGGTYNLNWFVDRFSGLDRAGLGLDLSPEQVLETAAAQLPPGSDGLLVLPYWAGALTPYWDSNARGAVLGLTGVHGKAHLYRALLEGIAFEQRFLTAGAEQALAAPVERLIALGGGSRSAVWCRILADVMRRRIDVVREPESTCLGAGMLAAAAVGIHDSIPAAAAAMSGTAGKVKPNPATADAYDRLYAVYRDIYPALSGLYARLHEARLHDPQPSDGWLA
;
A
#
# COMPACT_ATOMS: atom_id res chain seq x y z
N MET A 1 -24.67 2.33 -27.48
CA MET A 1 -23.30 2.76 -27.86
C MET A 1 -22.34 1.94 -27.01
N SER A 2 -21.26 1.41 -27.56
CA SER A 2 -20.27 0.69 -26.75
C SER A 2 -19.54 1.68 -25.84
N ALA A 3 -19.30 1.31 -24.59
CA ALA A 3 -18.48 2.10 -23.69
C ALA A 3 -17.02 2.05 -24.15
N ASP A 4 -16.35 3.21 -24.18
CA ASP A 4 -14.96 3.34 -24.62
C ASP A 4 -14.03 3.69 -23.45
N TYR A 5 -14.60 4.16 -22.34
CA TYR A 5 -13.88 4.66 -21.18
C TYR A 5 -14.42 4.06 -19.89
N VAL A 6 -13.55 4.03 -18.88
CA VAL A 6 -13.90 3.72 -17.49
C VAL A 6 -13.25 4.72 -16.56
N VAL A 7 -13.82 4.90 -15.36
CA VAL A 7 -13.26 5.74 -14.31
C VAL A 7 -12.66 4.85 -13.21
N GLY A 8 -11.36 5.01 -12.97
CA GLY A 8 -10.68 4.46 -11.80
C GLY A 8 -10.46 5.54 -10.76
N VAL A 9 -10.87 5.29 -9.52
CA VAL A 9 -10.70 6.21 -8.40
C VAL A 9 -9.80 5.57 -7.36
N ASP A 10 -8.86 6.34 -6.80
CA ASP A 10 -8.08 5.98 -5.62
C ASP A 10 -8.34 6.98 -4.49
N CYS A 11 -9.02 6.52 -3.44
CA CYS A 11 -9.22 7.28 -2.20
C CYS A 11 -8.11 6.90 -1.20
N SER A 12 -6.92 7.48 -1.37
CA SER A 12 -5.74 7.22 -0.56
C SER A 12 -5.78 7.96 0.79
N THR A 13 -4.69 7.92 1.58
CA THR A 13 -4.65 8.51 2.92
C THR A 13 -4.77 10.04 2.93
N THR A 14 -4.32 10.74 1.89
CA THR A 14 -4.26 12.22 1.88
C THR A 14 -4.96 12.86 0.69
N ALA A 15 -5.52 12.05 -0.21
CA ALA A 15 -6.19 12.56 -1.41
C ALA A 15 -7.12 11.52 -2.03
N ALA A 16 -8.14 11.98 -2.73
CA ALA A 16 -8.83 11.22 -3.75
C ALA A 16 -8.30 11.61 -5.13
N LYS A 17 -8.02 10.61 -5.96
CA LYS A 17 -7.62 10.78 -7.36
C LYS A 17 -8.59 10.03 -8.25
N SER A 18 -8.97 10.64 -9.37
CA SER A 18 -9.83 10.05 -10.39
C SER A 18 -9.15 10.13 -11.74
N VAL A 19 -9.14 9.03 -12.48
CA VAL A 19 -8.56 8.94 -13.82
C VAL A 19 -9.55 8.27 -14.76
N VAL A 20 -9.76 8.88 -15.92
CA VAL A 20 -10.53 8.31 -17.03
C VAL A 20 -9.57 7.53 -17.93
N TRP A 21 -9.83 6.25 -18.11
CA TRP A 21 -9.00 5.32 -18.88
C TRP A 21 -9.68 4.87 -20.16
N ASN A 22 -8.91 4.72 -21.24
CA ASN A 22 -9.36 3.99 -22.42
C ASN A 22 -9.06 2.49 -22.30
N ASP A 23 -9.48 1.73 -23.31
CA ASP A 23 -9.29 0.28 -23.46
C ASP A 23 -7.81 -0.20 -23.43
N ARG A 24 -6.85 0.71 -23.63
CA ARG A 24 -5.41 0.43 -23.63
C ARG A 24 -4.69 0.90 -22.34
N GLY A 25 -5.44 1.36 -21.35
CA GLY A 25 -4.87 1.90 -20.11
C GLY A 25 -4.13 3.21 -20.30
N THR A 26 -4.52 4.01 -21.31
CA THR A 26 -4.02 5.38 -21.45
C THR A 26 -4.91 6.32 -20.66
N SER A 27 -4.32 7.15 -19.82
CA SER A 27 -5.00 8.21 -19.10
C SER A 27 -5.49 9.28 -20.09
N ILE A 28 -6.80 9.46 -20.19
CA ILE A 28 -7.43 10.48 -21.04
C ILE A 28 -7.58 11.80 -20.27
N SER A 29 -7.93 11.69 -18.99
CA SER A 29 -8.09 12.82 -18.08
C SER A 29 -7.87 12.35 -16.66
N GLN A 30 -7.38 13.26 -15.82
CA GLN A 30 -7.20 12.96 -14.39
C GLN A 30 -7.43 14.21 -13.54
N ALA A 31 -7.81 13.97 -12.29
CA ALA A 31 -7.92 15.02 -11.28
C ALA A 31 -7.60 14.46 -9.89
N ARG A 32 -7.16 15.35 -9.00
CA ARG A 32 -6.84 15.02 -7.60
C ARG A 32 -7.42 16.08 -6.68
N ARG A 33 -7.91 15.64 -5.52
CA ARG A 33 -8.34 16.51 -4.42
C ARG A 33 -7.76 15.99 -3.11
N THR A 34 -7.03 16.84 -2.40
CA THR A 34 -6.46 16.53 -1.09
C THR A 34 -7.48 16.73 0.02
N PHE A 35 -7.28 16.02 1.13
CA PHE A 35 -7.98 16.20 2.41
C PHE A 35 -7.01 15.96 3.57
N GLU A 36 -7.40 16.37 4.75
CA GLU A 36 -6.53 16.40 5.91
C GLU A 36 -6.47 15.06 6.64
N LEU A 37 -5.32 14.83 7.27
CA LEU A 37 -5.07 13.78 8.24
C LEU A 37 -4.97 14.43 9.62
N SER A 38 -5.70 13.92 10.60
CA SER A 38 -5.62 14.36 11.99
C SER A 38 -4.82 13.37 12.83
N GLN A 39 -3.92 13.90 13.66
CA GLN A 39 -3.19 13.13 14.67
C GLN A 39 -3.44 13.75 16.06
N PRO A 40 -4.62 13.47 16.67
CA PRO A 40 -5.02 14.14 17.92
C PRO A 40 -4.13 13.79 19.12
N ARG A 41 -3.41 12.66 19.03
CA ARG A 41 -2.39 12.21 19.99
C ARG A 41 -1.26 11.48 19.26
N PRO A 42 -0.05 11.39 19.84
CA PRO A 42 1.01 10.58 19.28
C PRO A 42 0.55 9.14 18.99
N GLY A 43 0.85 8.66 17.78
CA GLY A 43 0.46 7.32 17.34
C GLY A 43 -1.02 7.15 16.95
N TRP A 44 -1.85 8.18 17.07
CA TRP A 44 -3.23 8.18 16.61
C TRP A 44 -3.33 8.72 15.20
N GLY A 45 -4.23 8.14 14.40
CA GLY A 45 -4.49 8.59 13.03
C GLY A 45 -5.98 8.57 12.74
N GLU A 46 -6.55 9.74 12.46
CA GLU A 46 -7.99 9.90 12.28
C GLU A 46 -8.32 10.78 11.07
N GLN A 47 -9.49 10.56 10.48
CA GLN A 47 -10.03 11.37 9.39
C GLN A 47 -11.53 11.57 9.53
N ASN A 48 -12.02 12.70 9.00
CA ASN A 48 -13.45 12.85 8.76
C ASN A 48 -13.84 12.04 7.50
N ALA A 49 -14.70 11.01 7.66
CA ALA A 49 -15.11 10.16 6.54
C ALA A 49 -15.88 10.95 5.44
N GLU A 50 -16.53 12.07 5.78
CA GLU A 50 -17.20 12.92 4.78
C GLU A 50 -16.21 13.58 3.81
N ASP A 51 -14.95 13.75 4.21
CA ASP A 51 -13.91 14.27 3.33
C ASP A 51 -13.57 13.27 2.22
N TRP A 52 -13.69 11.96 2.45
CA TRP A 52 -13.54 10.94 1.41
C TRP A 52 -14.58 11.13 0.31
N TRP A 53 -15.86 11.35 0.68
CA TRP A 53 -16.91 11.62 -0.30
C TRP A 53 -16.67 12.93 -1.03
N THR A 54 -16.46 14.02 -0.30
CA THR A 54 -16.28 15.36 -0.87
C THR A 54 -15.12 15.41 -1.85
N ALA A 55 -13.98 14.80 -1.48
CA ALA A 55 -12.79 14.76 -2.32
C ALA A 55 -12.98 13.84 -3.54
N THR A 56 -13.60 12.66 -3.35
CA THR A 56 -13.91 11.73 -4.44
C THR A 56 -14.85 12.36 -5.46
N ALA A 57 -15.96 12.95 -5.01
CA ALA A 57 -16.92 13.61 -5.88
C ALA A 57 -16.27 14.76 -6.67
N ALA A 58 -15.46 15.59 -6.01
CA ALA A 58 -14.74 16.69 -6.66
C ALA A 58 -13.72 16.18 -7.69
N ALA A 59 -12.95 15.12 -7.39
CA ALA A 59 -11.98 14.54 -8.30
C ALA A 59 -12.67 13.91 -9.53
N VAL A 60 -13.73 13.11 -9.31
CA VAL A 60 -14.51 12.49 -10.39
C VAL A 60 -15.11 13.55 -11.29
N ARG A 61 -15.87 14.51 -10.73
CA ARG A 61 -16.47 15.58 -11.52
C ARG A 61 -15.44 16.32 -12.38
N ARG A 62 -14.26 16.60 -11.82
CA ARG A 62 -13.22 17.31 -12.55
C ARG A 62 -12.60 16.47 -13.66
N SER A 63 -12.37 15.18 -13.45
CA SER A 63 -11.76 14.29 -14.45
C SER A 63 -12.69 14.01 -15.63
N VAL A 64 -14.02 13.93 -15.39
CA VAL A 64 -14.98 13.63 -16.46
C VAL A 64 -15.40 14.86 -17.30
N GLN A 65 -15.14 16.09 -16.84
CA GLN A 65 -15.53 17.32 -17.55
C GLN A 65 -14.96 17.47 -18.96
N THR A 66 -13.84 16.81 -19.24
CA THR A 66 -13.10 16.94 -20.50
C THR A 66 -13.35 15.79 -21.47
N VAL A 67 -14.24 14.87 -21.12
CA VAL A 67 -14.58 13.68 -21.92
C VAL A 67 -16.08 13.64 -22.17
N ASP A 68 -16.49 12.95 -23.23
CA ASP A 68 -17.90 12.63 -23.44
C ASP A 68 -18.36 11.58 -22.42
N ALA A 69 -19.09 12.03 -21.40
CA ALA A 69 -19.53 11.18 -20.31
C ALA A 69 -20.43 10.00 -20.78
N SER A 70 -21.13 10.14 -21.92
CA SER A 70 -21.95 9.05 -22.48
C SER A 70 -21.14 7.84 -22.93
N ARG A 71 -19.82 7.97 -23.10
CA ARG A 71 -18.87 6.92 -23.46
C ARG A 71 -18.24 6.23 -22.25
N ILE A 72 -18.53 6.69 -21.02
CA ILE A 72 -18.04 6.08 -19.78
C ILE A 72 -18.95 4.91 -19.42
N GLY A 73 -18.38 3.71 -19.29
CA GLY A 73 -19.12 2.47 -19.01
C GLY A 73 -19.29 2.13 -17.54
N ALA A 74 -18.32 2.47 -16.70
CA ALA A 74 -18.34 2.16 -15.27
C ALA A 74 -17.40 3.03 -14.46
N ILE A 75 -17.60 3.04 -13.14
CA ILE A 75 -16.69 3.59 -12.13
C ILE A 75 -16.30 2.49 -11.13
N CYS A 76 -15.01 2.43 -10.77
CA CYS A 76 -14.49 1.52 -9.74
C CYS A 76 -13.60 2.30 -8.76
N ILE A 77 -13.67 1.94 -7.47
CA ILE A 77 -12.95 2.61 -6.40
C ILE A 77 -11.95 1.67 -5.76
N THR A 78 -10.70 2.10 -5.66
CA THR A 78 -9.68 1.57 -4.77
C THR A 78 -9.40 2.56 -3.65
N HIS A 79 -8.81 2.11 -2.55
CA HIS A 79 -8.69 2.95 -1.36
C HIS A 79 -7.57 2.50 -0.41
N GLN A 80 -7.21 3.39 0.53
CA GLN A 80 -6.37 3.05 1.68
C GLN A 80 -6.97 1.88 2.47
N ARG A 81 -6.17 0.90 2.83
CA ARG A 81 -6.58 -0.33 3.50
C ARG A 81 -6.64 -0.17 5.01
N GLU A 82 -7.22 -1.14 5.72
CA GLU A 82 -7.29 -1.24 7.17
C GLU A 82 -7.95 -0.03 7.86
N THR A 83 -8.46 0.92 7.08
CA THR A 83 -9.15 2.14 7.51
C THR A 83 -10.66 1.89 7.52
N PHE A 84 -11.31 2.29 8.61
CA PHE A 84 -12.74 2.09 8.79
C PHE A 84 -13.41 3.25 9.51
N VAL A 85 -14.73 3.35 9.37
CA VAL A 85 -15.59 4.30 10.08
C VAL A 85 -16.74 3.59 10.78
N CYS A 86 -17.02 4.02 12.00
CA CYS A 86 -18.20 3.61 12.77
C CYS A 86 -19.36 4.59 12.48
N LEU A 87 -20.48 4.05 12.05
CA LEU A 87 -21.68 4.81 11.68
C LEU A 87 -22.85 4.45 12.59
N ASP A 88 -23.74 5.38 12.82
CA ASP A 88 -25.02 5.11 13.49
C ASP A 88 -26.03 4.44 12.53
N SER A 89 -27.25 4.18 13.03
CA SER A 89 -28.32 3.54 12.26
C SER A 89 -28.83 4.41 11.09
N SER A 90 -28.53 5.71 11.06
CA SER A 90 -28.84 6.60 9.94
C SER A 90 -27.73 6.64 8.88
N GLY A 91 -26.57 6.04 9.18
CA GLY A 91 -25.37 6.09 8.34
C GLY A 91 -24.49 7.33 8.57
N ALA A 92 -24.72 8.08 9.66
CA ALA A 92 -23.88 9.20 10.04
C ALA A 92 -22.68 8.73 10.87
N PRO A 93 -21.46 9.30 10.66
CA PRO A 93 -20.28 8.96 11.44
C PRO A 93 -20.48 9.24 12.94
N LEU A 94 -20.24 8.24 13.78
CA LEU A 94 -20.30 8.36 15.26
C LEU A 94 -19.04 9.03 15.81
N ARG A 95 -17.95 8.91 15.09
CA ARG A 95 -16.64 9.46 15.42
C ARG A 95 -15.80 9.61 14.14
N PRO A 96 -14.64 10.30 14.18
CA PRO A 96 -13.68 10.24 13.08
C PRO A 96 -13.29 8.81 12.74
N ALA A 97 -13.07 8.52 11.46
CA ALA A 97 -12.58 7.24 10.99
C ALA A 97 -11.20 6.93 11.58
N MET A 98 -10.93 5.66 11.90
CA MET A 98 -9.62 5.20 12.37
C MET A 98 -8.80 4.67 11.19
N LEU A 99 -7.61 5.21 11.05
CA LEU A 99 -6.75 4.90 9.90
C LEU A 99 -5.88 3.66 10.13
N TRP A 100 -5.36 3.13 9.03
CA TRP A 100 -4.38 2.03 9.03
C TRP A 100 -3.12 2.34 9.85
N LEU A 101 -2.67 3.60 9.87
CA LEU A 101 -1.48 4.07 10.60
C LEU A 101 -1.71 4.29 12.11
N ASP A 102 -2.96 4.19 12.57
CA ASP A 102 -3.31 4.36 13.98
C ASP A 102 -2.79 3.18 14.81
N LYS A 103 -2.01 3.49 15.85
CA LYS A 103 -1.31 2.50 16.70
C LYS A 103 -1.89 2.39 18.12
N ARG A 104 -3.09 2.96 18.37
CA ARG A 104 -3.65 2.96 19.74
C ARG A 104 -3.94 1.55 20.30
N ALA A 105 -4.17 0.56 19.43
CA ALA A 105 -4.56 -0.80 19.79
C ALA A 105 -3.37 -1.77 19.98
N VAL A 106 -2.22 -1.29 20.47
CA VAL A 106 -1.02 -2.15 20.67
C VAL A 106 -1.29 -3.20 21.76
N ALA A 107 -1.97 -2.84 22.85
CA ALA A 107 -2.29 -3.79 23.93
C ALA A 107 -3.24 -4.91 23.44
N GLU A 108 -4.20 -4.57 22.60
CA GLU A 108 -5.11 -5.56 22.00
C GLU A 108 -4.39 -6.49 21.04
N VAL A 109 -3.34 -6.02 20.36
CA VAL A 109 -2.47 -6.88 19.54
C VAL A 109 -1.70 -7.87 20.42
N GLU A 110 -1.14 -7.41 21.53
CA GLU A 110 -0.39 -8.27 22.48
C GLU A 110 -1.30 -9.32 23.12
N GLU A 111 -2.55 -8.98 23.44
CA GLU A 111 -3.51 -9.87 24.08
C GLU A 111 -4.18 -10.85 23.11
N HIS A 112 -4.55 -10.38 21.90
CA HIS A 112 -5.41 -11.12 20.96
C HIS A 112 -4.70 -11.56 19.68
N GLY A 113 -3.45 -11.15 19.43
CA GLY A 113 -2.69 -11.49 18.25
C GLY A 113 -2.16 -12.93 18.28
N THR A 114 -3.03 -13.89 18.02
CA THR A 114 -2.73 -15.34 18.10
C THR A 114 -2.45 -15.94 16.72
N ASP A 115 -1.81 -17.12 16.70
CA ASP A 115 -1.60 -17.93 15.49
C ASP A 115 -2.93 -18.28 14.81
N GLU A 116 -4.01 -18.45 15.58
CA GLU A 116 -5.33 -18.71 15.02
C GLU A 116 -5.87 -17.51 14.23
N VAL A 117 -5.75 -16.30 14.76
CA VAL A 117 -6.12 -15.06 14.05
C VAL A 117 -5.28 -14.90 12.78
N LEU A 118 -3.97 -15.15 12.87
CA LEU A 118 -3.09 -15.16 11.69
C LEU A 118 -3.55 -16.19 10.65
N ARG A 119 -3.89 -17.40 11.08
CA ARG A 119 -4.35 -18.48 10.18
C ARG A 119 -5.67 -18.15 9.47
N ILE A 120 -6.60 -17.51 10.17
CA ILE A 120 -7.90 -17.10 9.59
C ILE A 120 -7.70 -15.93 8.63
N THR A 121 -7.02 -14.89 9.09
CA THR A 121 -6.97 -13.59 8.39
C THR A 121 -5.81 -13.44 7.41
N GLY A 122 -4.73 -14.23 7.56
CA GLY A 122 -3.48 -14.05 6.82
C GLY A 122 -2.69 -12.78 7.21
N LYS A 123 -3.06 -12.12 8.32
CA LYS A 123 -2.43 -10.88 8.80
C LYS A 123 -1.61 -11.16 10.04
N PRO A 124 -0.27 -11.06 9.99
CA PRO A 124 0.57 -11.10 11.18
C PRO A 124 0.10 -10.09 12.22
N PRO A 125 0.16 -10.42 13.52
CA PRO A 125 -0.25 -9.54 14.60
C PRO A 125 0.49 -8.20 14.54
N ASN A 126 -0.25 -7.12 14.34
CA ASN A 126 0.26 -5.74 14.32
C ASN A 126 -0.92 -4.76 14.42
N PRO A 127 -0.73 -3.47 14.75
CA PRO A 127 -1.83 -2.54 14.98
C PRO A 127 -2.55 -2.04 13.71
N THR A 128 -2.16 -2.44 12.49
CA THR A 128 -2.79 -1.91 11.27
C THR A 128 -4.20 -2.45 11.01
N PRO A 129 -4.54 -3.75 11.20
CA PRO A 129 -5.89 -4.24 10.98
C PRO A 129 -6.92 -3.55 11.86
N ALA A 130 -8.10 -3.31 11.30
CA ALA A 130 -9.21 -2.67 12.02
C ALA A 130 -9.71 -3.50 13.21
N TRP A 131 -9.62 -4.83 13.14
CA TRP A 131 -10.10 -5.74 14.17
C TRP A 131 -9.57 -5.40 15.56
N TYR A 132 -8.27 -5.16 15.71
CA TYR A 132 -7.69 -4.76 17.01
C TYR A 132 -8.21 -3.41 17.49
N LYS A 133 -8.45 -2.47 16.57
CA LYS A 133 -9.02 -1.15 16.91
C LYS A 133 -10.51 -1.25 17.32
N LEU A 134 -11.24 -2.23 16.78
CA LEU A 134 -12.61 -2.52 17.23
C LEU A 134 -12.61 -3.12 18.64
N LEU A 135 -11.66 -4.01 18.98
CA LEU A 135 -11.44 -4.50 20.34
C LEU A 135 -11.15 -3.33 21.30
N TRP A 136 -10.28 -2.41 20.88
CA TRP A 136 -9.98 -1.20 21.64
C TRP A 136 -11.23 -0.34 21.86
N LEU A 137 -12.08 -0.16 20.85
CA LEU A 137 -13.33 0.60 20.97
C LEU A 137 -14.29 0.00 21.99
N ASN A 138 -14.41 -1.32 22.06
CA ASN A 138 -15.26 -1.99 23.06
C ASN A 138 -14.87 -1.60 24.49
N THR A 139 -13.58 -1.46 24.76
CA THR A 139 -13.07 -1.16 26.10
C THR A 139 -13.05 0.34 26.40
N HIS A 140 -12.66 1.17 25.41
CA HIS A 140 -12.35 2.58 25.64
C HIS A 140 -13.46 3.55 25.17
N GLU A 141 -14.31 3.12 24.25
CA GLU A 141 -15.43 3.92 23.72
C GLU A 141 -16.73 3.09 23.67
N PRO A 142 -17.20 2.48 24.79
CA PRO A 142 -18.37 1.61 24.79
C PRO A 142 -19.66 2.32 24.34
N GLU A 143 -19.76 3.64 24.52
CA GLU A 143 -20.91 4.43 24.04
C GLU A 143 -20.97 4.49 22.51
N THR A 144 -19.81 4.50 21.83
CA THR A 144 -19.72 4.40 20.37
C THR A 144 -20.25 3.05 19.91
N MET A 145 -19.81 1.96 20.57
CA MET A 145 -20.22 0.61 20.23
C MET A 145 -21.72 0.35 20.50
N GLN A 146 -22.30 0.91 21.57
CA GLN A 146 -23.74 0.81 21.86
C GLN A 146 -24.61 1.49 20.78
N ARG A 147 -24.12 2.52 20.13
CA ARG A 147 -24.83 3.27 19.09
C ARG A 147 -24.50 2.80 17.68
N LEU A 148 -23.63 1.79 17.56
CA LEU A 148 -23.12 1.33 16.30
C LEU A 148 -24.21 0.72 15.41
N GLY A 149 -24.47 1.34 14.28
CA GLY A 149 -25.28 0.80 13.19
C GLY A 149 -24.46 0.04 12.17
N LYS A 150 -23.30 0.59 11.76
CA LYS A 150 -22.41 -0.02 10.76
C LYS A 150 -20.94 0.24 11.05
N VAL A 151 -20.10 -0.74 10.69
CA VAL A 151 -18.64 -0.60 10.52
C VAL A 151 -18.33 -0.83 9.05
N VAL A 152 -17.73 0.14 8.39
CA VAL A 152 -17.47 0.05 6.95
C VAL A 152 -16.07 0.52 6.59
N ASP A 153 -15.47 -0.14 5.62
CA ASP A 153 -14.26 0.32 4.94
C ASP A 153 -14.56 1.55 4.05
N VAL A 154 -13.51 2.16 3.50
CA VAL A 154 -13.64 3.35 2.65
C VAL A 154 -14.48 3.05 1.39
N GLN A 155 -14.33 1.87 0.76
CA GLN A 155 -15.15 1.51 -0.40
C GLN A 155 -16.63 1.35 0.00
N GLY A 156 -16.91 0.66 1.10
CA GLY A 156 -18.29 0.48 1.58
C GLY A 156 -18.98 1.81 1.88
N PHE A 157 -18.25 2.78 2.47
CA PHE A 157 -18.73 4.14 2.69
C PHE A 157 -19.04 4.86 1.38
N LEU A 158 -18.12 4.84 0.42
CA LEU A 158 -18.28 5.50 -0.88
C LEU A 158 -19.32 4.80 -1.76
N ALA A 159 -19.40 3.46 -1.73
CA ALA A 159 -20.42 2.69 -2.45
C ALA A 159 -21.83 3.05 -1.98
N GLN A 160 -22.03 3.20 -0.66
CA GLN A 160 -23.30 3.63 -0.13
C GLN A 160 -23.69 5.03 -0.62
N ARG A 161 -22.78 5.99 -0.64
CA ARG A 161 -23.03 7.34 -1.17
C ARG A 161 -23.37 7.32 -2.67
N LEU A 162 -22.69 6.46 -3.43
CA LEU A 162 -22.89 6.36 -4.88
C LEU A 162 -24.18 5.63 -5.24
N THR A 163 -24.55 4.57 -4.53
CA THR A 163 -25.57 3.59 -4.94
C THR A 163 -26.71 3.39 -3.96
N GLY A 164 -26.56 3.87 -2.72
CA GLY A 164 -27.49 3.57 -1.62
C GLY A 164 -27.31 2.16 -1.01
N GLN A 165 -26.34 1.36 -1.47
CA GLN A 165 -26.12 -0.01 -1.02
C GLN A 165 -24.92 -0.09 -0.05
N TRP A 166 -25.07 -0.81 1.06
CA TRP A 166 -23.98 -1.19 1.95
C TRP A 166 -23.29 -2.44 1.40
N ALA A 167 -22.40 -2.23 0.44
CA ALA A 167 -21.67 -3.30 -0.23
C ALA A 167 -20.21 -2.88 -0.46
N THR A 168 -19.29 -3.86 -0.38
CA THR A 168 -17.86 -3.70 -0.64
C THR A 168 -17.31 -4.97 -1.28
N SER A 169 -16.07 -4.96 -1.77
CA SER A 169 -15.43 -6.18 -2.20
C SER A 169 -14.76 -6.89 -1.02
N TRP A 170 -14.64 -8.22 -1.10
CA TRP A 170 -13.82 -8.92 -0.10
C TRP A 170 -12.35 -8.49 -0.16
N ALA A 171 -11.85 -8.02 -1.33
CA ALA A 171 -10.50 -7.48 -1.48
C ALA A 171 -10.33 -6.05 -0.92
N SER A 172 -11.42 -5.39 -0.54
CA SER A 172 -11.44 -4.14 0.24
C SER A 172 -11.61 -4.41 1.73
N ALA A 173 -12.39 -5.43 2.08
CA ALA A 173 -12.73 -5.76 3.47
C ALA A 173 -11.67 -6.64 4.17
N ASP A 174 -10.98 -7.52 3.45
CA ASP A 174 -10.02 -8.45 4.06
C ASP A 174 -8.91 -7.77 4.88
N PRO A 175 -8.38 -6.59 4.48
CA PRO A 175 -7.38 -5.91 5.29
C PRO A 175 -7.91 -5.46 6.66
N LEU A 176 -9.24 -5.38 6.86
CA LEU A 176 -9.81 -5.07 8.17
C LEU A 176 -9.49 -6.15 9.23
N GLY A 177 -9.10 -7.37 8.82
CA GLY A 177 -8.84 -8.48 9.73
C GLY A 177 -10.12 -9.14 10.27
N LEU A 178 -11.20 -9.13 9.49
CA LEU A 178 -12.51 -9.69 9.82
C LEU A 178 -12.93 -10.83 8.87
N VAL A 179 -12.16 -11.08 7.81
CA VAL A 179 -12.48 -12.03 6.75
C VAL A 179 -11.65 -13.30 6.91
N ASP A 180 -12.29 -14.46 6.83
CA ASP A 180 -11.63 -15.74 6.64
C ASP A 180 -11.14 -15.85 5.20
N MET A 181 -9.82 -15.93 5.05
CA MET A 181 -9.14 -15.94 3.76
C MET A 181 -9.34 -17.23 2.97
N THR A 182 -9.91 -18.27 3.56
CA THR A 182 -10.23 -19.53 2.86
C THR A 182 -11.61 -19.49 2.22
N THR A 183 -12.54 -18.73 2.80
CA THR A 183 -13.92 -18.61 2.33
C THR A 183 -14.21 -17.31 1.61
N PHE A 184 -13.37 -16.29 1.78
CA PHE A 184 -13.59 -14.90 1.36
C PHE A 184 -14.89 -14.30 1.95
N ASP A 185 -15.27 -14.74 3.17
CA ASP A 185 -16.42 -14.24 3.90
C ASP A 185 -16.00 -13.82 5.32
N TYR A 186 -16.82 -13.04 5.99
CA TYR A 186 -16.57 -12.66 7.38
C TYR A 186 -16.53 -13.88 8.30
N ASP A 187 -15.58 -13.90 9.22
CA ASP A 187 -15.51 -14.89 10.28
C ASP A 187 -16.40 -14.47 11.47
N ASP A 188 -17.36 -15.32 11.84
CA ASP A 188 -18.33 -15.01 12.90
C ASP A 188 -17.67 -14.90 14.29
N GLY A 189 -16.56 -15.63 14.52
CA GLY A 189 -15.80 -15.55 15.77
C GLY A 189 -15.09 -14.21 15.92
N LEU A 190 -14.47 -13.73 14.83
CA LEU A 190 -13.80 -12.42 14.80
C LEU A 190 -14.81 -11.25 14.92
N LEU A 191 -15.97 -11.38 14.26
CA LEU A 191 -17.05 -10.39 14.41
C LEU A 191 -17.54 -10.35 15.86
N ALA A 192 -17.86 -11.51 16.45
CA ALA A 192 -18.36 -11.59 17.83
C ALA A 192 -17.34 -11.07 18.84
N ALA A 193 -16.04 -11.38 18.68
CA ALA A 193 -14.98 -10.85 19.52
C ALA A 193 -14.90 -9.31 19.42
N ALA A 194 -15.08 -8.76 18.24
CA ALA A 194 -15.14 -7.30 18.02
C ALA A 194 -16.45 -6.66 18.48
N GLY A 195 -17.41 -7.43 19.02
CA GLY A 195 -18.70 -6.92 19.49
C GLY A 195 -19.62 -6.45 18.38
N ILE A 196 -19.49 -7.00 17.17
CA ILE A 196 -20.29 -6.65 15.99
C ILE A 196 -20.92 -7.90 15.36
N SER A 197 -21.95 -7.67 14.56
CA SER A 197 -22.69 -8.73 13.86
C SER A 197 -22.65 -8.54 12.34
N ARG A 198 -23.04 -9.56 11.58
CA ARG A 198 -23.01 -9.53 10.11
C ARG A 198 -23.87 -8.43 9.50
N ASP A 199 -24.95 -8.04 10.13
CA ASP A 199 -25.81 -6.95 9.68
C ASP A 199 -25.16 -5.56 9.92
N GLN A 200 -24.10 -5.48 10.72
CA GLN A 200 -23.36 -4.25 10.98
C GLN A 200 -22.16 -4.04 10.05
N VAL A 201 -21.86 -4.96 9.17
CA VAL A 201 -20.81 -4.83 8.13
C VAL A 201 -21.42 -4.71 6.74
N SER A 202 -20.61 -4.33 5.73
CA SER A 202 -21.04 -4.29 4.32
C SER A 202 -21.17 -5.70 3.74
N ALA A 203 -22.14 -5.92 2.83
CA ALA A 203 -22.20 -7.16 2.07
C ALA A 203 -20.98 -7.34 1.18
N LEU A 204 -20.35 -8.52 1.23
CA LEU A 204 -19.15 -8.81 0.44
C LEU A 204 -19.51 -9.26 -0.97
N GLN A 205 -18.74 -8.76 -1.94
CA GLN A 205 -18.85 -9.13 -3.34
C GLN A 205 -17.46 -9.46 -3.92
N PRO A 206 -17.34 -10.28 -4.97
CA PRO A 206 -16.09 -10.47 -5.68
C PRO A 206 -15.55 -9.14 -6.26
N PRO A 207 -14.22 -8.88 -6.24
CA PRO A 207 -13.65 -7.77 -7.01
C PRO A 207 -14.07 -7.85 -8.49
N GLY A 208 -14.38 -6.70 -9.09
CA GLY A 208 -14.86 -6.63 -10.48
C GLY A 208 -16.34 -6.89 -10.67
N SER A 209 -17.11 -7.26 -9.64
CA SER A 209 -18.57 -7.34 -9.73
C SER A 209 -19.25 -5.98 -9.55
N VAL A 210 -20.51 -5.85 -9.94
CA VAL A 210 -21.28 -4.60 -9.79
C VAL A 210 -21.84 -4.52 -8.37
N LEU A 211 -21.44 -3.52 -7.60
CA LEU A 211 -21.98 -3.22 -6.26
C LEU A 211 -23.35 -2.57 -6.30
N GLY A 212 -23.66 -1.88 -7.38
CA GLY A 212 -24.89 -1.14 -7.59
C GLY A 212 -24.75 -0.16 -8.74
N HIS A 213 -25.70 0.75 -8.87
CA HIS A 213 -25.75 1.74 -9.94
C HIS A 213 -25.85 3.15 -9.36
N LEU A 214 -25.25 4.13 -10.03
CA LEU A 214 -25.28 5.52 -9.59
C LEU A 214 -26.73 6.02 -9.39
N LEU A 215 -26.97 6.59 -8.22
CA LEU A 215 -28.21 7.27 -7.92
C LEU A 215 -28.39 8.49 -8.85
N PRO A 216 -29.63 8.87 -9.25
CA PRO A 216 -29.87 9.94 -10.20
C PRO A 216 -29.28 11.29 -9.78
N ASP A 217 -29.36 11.64 -8.49
CA ASP A 217 -28.84 12.91 -7.99
C ASP A 217 -27.32 12.92 -7.95
N VAL A 218 -26.72 11.80 -7.55
CA VAL A 218 -25.26 11.60 -7.56
C VAL A 218 -24.70 11.63 -8.98
N ALA A 219 -25.35 10.98 -9.92
CA ALA A 219 -24.95 11.00 -11.34
C ALA A 219 -24.91 12.44 -11.89
N ARG A 220 -25.93 13.25 -11.55
CA ARG A 220 -25.97 14.68 -11.94
C ARG A 220 -24.84 15.49 -11.27
N GLU A 221 -24.58 15.25 -9.99
CA GLU A 221 -23.50 15.91 -9.24
C GLU A 221 -22.15 15.61 -9.86
N LEU A 222 -21.88 14.35 -10.21
CA LEU A 222 -20.61 13.89 -10.75
C LEU A 222 -20.44 14.18 -12.26
N GLY A 223 -21.52 14.50 -12.99
CA GLY A 223 -21.51 14.66 -14.45
C GLY A 223 -21.39 13.31 -15.18
N LEU A 224 -21.90 12.24 -14.62
CA LEU A 224 -21.88 10.88 -15.15
C LEU A 224 -23.29 10.42 -15.57
N PRO A 225 -23.42 9.39 -16.42
CA PRO A 225 -24.72 8.83 -16.78
C PRO A 225 -25.48 8.29 -15.56
N VAL A 226 -26.80 8.53 -15.53
CA VAL A 226 -27.68 7.92 -14.51
C VAL A 226 -27.67 6.40 -14.67
N GLY A 227 -27.56 5.68 -13.55
CA GLY A 227 -27.53 4.23 -13.57
C GLY A 227 -26.20 3.63 -14.03
N LEU A 228 -25.12 4.43 -14.08
CA LEU A 228 -23.77 3.92 -14.37
C LEU A 228 -23.37 2.86 -13.33
N PRO A 229 -22.85 1.69 -13.73
CA PRO A 229 -22.35 0.67 -12.80
C PRO A 229 -21.24 1.18 -11.89
N VAL A 230 -21.37 0.91 -10.60
CA VAL A 230 -20.30 1.08 -9.58
C VAL A 230 -19.73 -0.30 -9.29
N VAL A 231 -18.46 -0.49 -9.58
CA VAL A 231 -17.77 -1.78 -9.57
C VAL A 231 -16.99 -1.99 -8.29
N ALA A 232 -17.03 -3.21 -7.76
CA ALA A 232 -16.27 -3.66 -6.62
C ALA A 232 -14.78 -3.58 -6.91
N GLY A 233 -14.07 -2.75 -6.17
CA GLY A 233 -12.63 -2.55 -6.30
C GLY A 233 -11.83 -3.48 -5.41
N ALA A 234 -10.70 -2.96 -4.94
CA ALA A 234 -9.80 -3.63 -4.01
C ALA A 234 -9.02 -2.57 -3.21
N GLY A 235 -8.32 -2.97 -2.19
CA GLY A 235 -7.36 -2.08 -1.53
C GLY A 235 -6.25 -1.61 -2.47
N ASP A 236 -5.60 -0.51 -2.13
CA ASP A 236 -4.60 0.16 -2.96
C ASP A 236 -3.45 -0.75 -3.43
N GLY A 237 -2.92 -1.61 -2.54
CA GLY A 237 -1.84 -2.55 -2.90
C GLY A 237 -2.30 -3.63 -3.88
N GLN A 238 -3.49 -4.22 -3.69
CA GLN A 238 -4.06 -5.20 -4.60
C GLN A 238 -4.39 -4.58 -5.97
N ALA A 239 -4.93 -3.35 -5.97
CA ALA A 239 -5.19 -2.61 -7.19
C ALA A 239 -3.87 -2.22 -7.91
N ALA A 240 -2.83 -1.83 -7.17
CA ALA A 240 -1.51 -1.57 -7.73
C ALA A 240 -0.91 -2.83 -8.38
N GLN A 241 -1.03 -4.00 -7.73
CA GLN A 241 -0.62 -5.27 -8.32
C GLN A 241 -1.32 -5.51 -9.67
N LEU A 242 -2.65 -5.38 -9.71
CA LEU A 242 -3.41 -5.54 -10.95
C LEU A 242 -2.98 -4.51 -12.00
N GLY A 243 -2.83 -3.24 -11.63
CA GLY A 243 -2.40 -2.16 -12.51
C GLY A 243 -1.00 -2.34 -13.10
N THR A 244 -0.13 -3.13 -12.44
CA THR A 244 1.16 -3.55 -13.00
C THR A 244 1.05 -4.77 -13.93
N GLY A 245 -0.15 -5.33 -14.13
CA GLY A 245 -0.40 -6.49 -14.98
C GLY A 245 -0.03 -7.83 -14.34
N ILE A 246 0.02 -7.91 -13.01
CA ILE A 246 0.33 -9.14 -12.28
C ILE A 246 -0.96 -9.86 -11.93
N THR A 247 -1.24 -10.95 -12.64
CA THR A 247 -2.40 -11.82 -12.48
C THR A 247 -2.04 -13.30 -12.39
N ALA A 248 -0.75 -13.60 -12.29
CA ALA A 248 -0.20 -14.96 -12.20
C ALA A 248 1.14 -14.93 -11.45
N PRO A 249 1.61 -16.08 -10.89
CA PRO A 249 2.90 -16.19 -10.22
C PRO A 249 4.11 -15.80 -11.08
N GLY A 250 5.28 -15.67 -10.45
CA GLY A 250 6.57 -15.38 -11.09
C GLY A 250 6.91 -13.89 -11.21
N ARG A 251 6.00 -13.00 -10.79
CA ARG A 251 6.24 -11.55 -10.78
C ARG A 251 5.81 -10.94 -9.47
N ALA A 252 6.50 -9.85 -9.07
CA ALA A 252 6.07 -9.01 -7.96
C ALA A 252 6.01 -7.54 -8.39
N TYR A 253 5.06 -6.79 -7.87
CA TYR A 253 5.18 -5.34 -7.92
C TYR A 253 6.14 -4.86 -6.83
N LEU A 254 6.75 -3.70 -7.05
CA LEU A 254 7.64 -3.04 -6.11
C LEU A 254 7.31 -1.55 -6.07
N ASN A 255 6.51 -1.16 -5.10
CA ASN A 255 6.14 0.24 -4.88
C ASN A 255 7.23 0.94 -4.07
N LEU A 256 8.02 1.78 -4.73
CA LEU A 256 9.09 2.60 -4.15
C LEU A 256 8.51 3.95 -3.71
N GLY A 257 7.64 3.91 -2.71
CA GLY A 257 7.00 5.06 -2.08
C GLY A 257 7.70 5.51 -0.80
N THR A 258 6.96 6.18 0.10
CA THR A 258 7.41 6.57 1.44
C THR A 258 7.95 5.35 2.21
N GLY A 259 7.19 4.27 2.26
CA GLY A 259 7.67 2.92 2.53
C GLY A 259 7.86 2.15 1.22
N VAL A 260 8.45 0.96 1.31
CA VAL A 260 8.54 0.02 0.17
C VAL A 260 7.56 -1.12 0.40
N VAL A 261 6.67 -1.32 -0.56
CA VAL A 261 5.68 -2.41 -0.54
C VAL A 261 5.90 -3.27 -1.77
N SER A 262 5.97 -4.58 -1.58
CA SER A 262 6.09 -5.53 -2.68
C SER A 262 5.07 -6.65 -2.50
N GLY A 263 4.39 -7.02 -3.57
CA GLY A 263 3.43 -8.11 -3.52
C GLY A 263 3.52 -9.01 -4.74
N THR A 264 3.32 -10.29 -4.51
CA THR A 264 3.33 -11.33 -5.54
C THR A 264 2.03 -12.11 -5.53
N HIS A 265 1.63 -12.60 -6.70
CA HIS A 265 0.41 -13.39 -6.88
C HIS A 265 0.59 -14.81 -6.38
N SER A 266 -0.45 -15.35 -5.74
CA SER A 266 -0.58 -16.76 -5.38
C SER A 266 -1.97 -17.28 -5.74
N ASP A 267 -2.01 -18.49 -6.30
CA ASP A 267 -3.28 -19.21 -6.57
C ASP A 267 -3.75 -20.00 -5.34
N THR A 268 -2.95 -20.08 -4.29
CA THR A 268 -3.26 -20.83 -3.07
C THR A 268 -3.10 -19.96 -1.83
N TYR A 269 -3.97 -20.20 -0.84
CA TYR A 269 -3.85 -19.55 0.47
C TYR A 269 -2.63 -20.09 1.22
N THR A 270 -1.79 -19.19 1.66
CA THR A 270 -0.72 -19.44 2.63
C THR A 270 -0.68 -18.29 3.63
N TYR A 271 -0.15 -18.52 4.83
CA TYR A 271 0.03 -17.51 5.85
C TYR A 271 1.37 -17.70 6.57
N GLY A 272 1.91 -16.61 7.10
CA GLY A 272 3.20 -16.61 7.80
C GLY A 272 3.53 -15.20 8.28
N VAL A 273 4.59 -15.05 9.05
CA VAL A 273 5.06 -13.74 9.55
C VAL A 273 5.95 -13.00 8.53
N GLU A 274 6.45 -13.72 7.52
CA GLU A 274 7.34 -13.20 6.48
C GLU A 274 6.61 -12.31 5.47
N TYR A 275 5.29 -12.35 5.46
CA TYR A 275 4.42 -11.56 4.59
C TYR A 275 3.03 -11.46 5.21
N ARG A 276 2.21 -10.58 4.67
CA ARG A 276 0.76 -10.61 4.91
C ARG A 276 0.05 -11.13 3.67
N THR A 277 -0.92 -12.00 3.85
CA THR A 277 -1.74 -12.51 2.76
C THR A 277 -3.00 -11.67 2.65
N LEU A 278 -3.22 -11.17 1.46
CA LEU A 278 -4.40 -10.39 1.07
C LEU A 278 -5.15 -11.16 -0.02
N SER A 279 -6.46 -11.02 -0.12
CA SER A 279 -7.19 -11.45 -1.30
C SER A 279 -6.77 -10.61 -2.50
N SER A 280 -6.56 -11.23 -3.64
CA SER A 280 -6.16 -10.51 -4.86
C SER A 280 -7.33 -9.71 -5.45
N ALA A 281 -7.03 -8.70 -6.26
CA ALA A 281 -8.00 -8.08 -7.17
C ALA A 281 -8.49 -9.06 -8.28
N VAL A 282 -7.84 -10.21 -8.45
CA VAL A 282 -8.31 -11.34 -9.25
C VAL A 282 -9.08 -12.28 -8.31
N PRO A 283 -10.40 -12.50 -8.51
CA PRO A 283 -11.20 -13.33 -7.62
C PRO A 283 -10.65 -14.75 -7.45
N GLY A 284 -10.64 -15.24 -6.21
CA GLY A 284 -10.16 -16.59 -5.86
C GLY A 284 -8.64 -16.73 -5.76
N ALA A 285 -7.90 -15.66 -5.97
CA ALA A 285 -6.44 -15.63 -5.83
C ALA A 285 -6.02 -14.74 -4.65
N TYR A 286 -4.72 -14.75 -4.33
CA TYR A 286 -4.11 -14.05 -3.20
C TYR A 286 -2.93 -13.18 -3.63
N THR A 287 -2.60 -12.23 -2.77
CA THR A 287 -1.39 -11.41 -2.84
C THR A 287 -0.59 -11.64 -1.57
N LEU A 288 0.62 -12.18 -1.69
CA LEU A 288 1.59 -12.21 -0.60
C LEU A 288 2.35 -10.89 -0.63
N GLU A 289 2.13 -10.09 0.39
CA GLU A 289 2.67 -8.72 0.44
C GLU A 289 3.70 -8.59 1.55
N THR A 290 4.85 -8.00 1.21
CA THR A 290 5.90 -7.60 2.14
C THR A 290 5.93 -6.09 2.27
N PHE A 291 6.22 -5.60 3.47
CA PHE A 291 6.22 -4.19 3.77
C PHE A 291 7.44 -3.77 4.58
N MET A 292 8.14 -2.74 4.10
CA MET A 292 9.27 -2.08 4.75
C MET A 292 8.93 -0.61 4.97
N GLY A 293 9.06 -0.13 6.22
CA GLY A 293 8.74 1.26 6.56
C GLY A 293 9.72 2.31 6.00
N GLY A 294 10.89 1.88 5.56
CA GLY A 294 11.97 2.75 5.08
C GLY A 294 12.13 2.72 3.57
N GLY A 295 11.48 3.63 2.86
CA GLY A 295 11.63 3.85 1.42
C GLY A 295 12.17 5.26 1.13
N THR A 296 11.44 6.04 0.32
CA THR A 296 11.79 7.45 0.06
C THR A 296 11.78 8.30 1.34
N TYR A 297 11.08 7.87 2.40
CA TYR A 297 11.17 8.49 3.72
C TYR A 297 12.60 8.57 4.25
N ASN A 298 13.33 7.45 4.22
CA ASN A 298 14.71 7.41 4.67
C ASN A 298 15.63 8.26 3.78
N LEU A 299 15.37 8.26 2.46
CA LEU A 299 16.14 9.06 1.51
C LEU A 299 15.90 10.56 1.71
N ASN A 300 14.66 10.98 1.86
CA ASN A 300 14.30 12.37 2.13
C ASN A 300 14.90 12.84 3.46
N TRP A 301 14.77 12.02 4.53
CA TRP A 301 15.40 12.29 5.82
C TRP A 301 16.91 12.50 5.69
N PHE A 302 17.60 11.66 4.91
CA PHE A 302 19.04 11.80 4.68
C PHE A 302 19.35 13.11 3.92
N VAL A 303 18.60 13.38 2.87
CA VAL A 303 18.76 14.62 2.09
C VAL A 303 18.55 15.85 2.96
N ASP A 304 17.48 15.90 3.72
CA ASP A 304 17.12 17.08 4.52
C ASP A 304 18.07 17.32 5.71
N ARG A 305 18.61 16.25 6.31
CA ARG A 305 19.40 16.34 7.53
C ARG A 305 20.91 16.30 7.31
N PHE A 306 21.39 15.62 6.25
CA PHE A 306 22.81 15.31 6.07
C PHE A 306 23.40 15.73 4.74
N SER A 307 22.60 16.08 3.73
CA SER A 307 23.16 16.46 2.43
C SER A 307 23.96 17.78 2.50
N GLY A 308 23.55 18.72 3.36
CA GLY A 308 24.07 20.09 3.38
C GLY A 308 23.75 20.85 2.08
N LEU A 309 22.82 20.37 1.28
CA LEU A 309 22.38 20.97 0.02
C LEU A 309 21.05 21.69 0.26
N ASP A 310 21.02 22.99 0.00
CA ASP A 310 19.79 23.77 0.08
C ASP A 310 18.95 23.52 -1.19
N ARG A 311 17.70 23.04 -1.01
CA ARG A 311 16.74 22.84 -2.11
C ARG A 311 16.46 24.15 -2.86
N ALA A 312 16.53 25.29 -2.17
CA ALA A 312 16.28 26.62 -2.76
C ALA A 312 17.52 27.30 -3.33
N GLY A 313 18.74 26.90 -2.90
CA GLY A 313 19.97 27.66 -3.11
C GLY A 313 20.94 27.11 -4.16
N LEU A 314 20.69 25.92 -4.72
CA LEU A 314 21.68 25.29 -5.60
C LEU A 314 21.89 26.00 -6.95
N GLY A 315 20.94 26.81 -7.42
CA GLY A 315 21.08 27.51 -8.70
C GLY A 315 21.34 26.58 -9.91
N LEU A 316 21.24 25.27 -9.69
CA LEU A 316 21.44 24.20 -10.64
C LEU A 316 20.05 23.63 -10.98
N ASP A 317 19.89 23.20 -12.23
CA ASP A 317 18.68 22.47 -12.68
C ASP A 317 18.52 21.07 -12.03
N LEU A 318 19.30 20.73 -11.00
CA LEU A 318 19.34 19.43 -10.33
C LEU A 318 18.83 19.53 -8.89
N SER A 319 17.98 18.58 -8.48
CA SER A 319 17.59 18.44 -7.07
C SER A 319 18.75 17.88 -6.23
N PRO A 320 18.75 18.10 -4.90
CA PRO A 320 19.74 17.51 -3.99
C PRO A 320 19.82 15.97 -4.12
N GLU A 321 18.70 15.29 -4.34
CA GLU A 321 18.64 13.86 -4.59
C GLU A 321 19.44 13.49 -5.85
N GLN A 322 19.24 14.21 -6.96
CA GLN A 322 19.96 13.97 -8.22
C GLN A 322 21.46 14.19 -8.10
N VAL A 323 21.89 15.18 -7.31
CA VAL A 323 23.30 15.41 -7.01
C VAL A 323 23.91 14.23 -6.24
N LEU A 324 23.22 13.77 -5.20
CA LEU A 324 23.66 12.61 -4.40
C LEU A 324 23.64 11.32 -5.22
N GLU A 325 22.62 11.08 -6.04
CA GLU A 325 22.54 9.93 -6.94
C GLU A 325 23.70 9.90 -7.94
N THR A 326 24.02 11.05 -8.53
CA THR A 326 25.14 11.18 -9.47
C THR A 326 26.46 10.81 -8.79
N ALA A 327 26.70 11.29 -7.59
CA ALA A 327 27.91 10.95 -6.81
C ALA A 327 27.90 9.49 -6.37
N ALA A 328 26.77 8.96 -5.91
CA ALA A 328 26.61 7.58 -5.48
C ALA A 328 26.84 6.58 -6.65
N ALA A 329 26.44 6.96 -7.86
CA ALA A 329 26.63 6.11 -9.05
C ALA A 329 28.10 5.86 -9.39
N GLN A 330 29.02 6.72 -8.95
CA GLN A 330 30.48 6.58 -9.18
C GLN A 330 31.17 5.64 -8.17
N LEU A 331 30.50 5.31 -7.07
CA LEU A 331 31.05 4.46 -6.04
C LEU A 331 30.94 2.97 -6.40
N PRO A 332 31.84 2.12 -5.88
CA PRO A 332 31.74 0.69 -6.11
C PRO A 332 30.52 0.06 -5.40
N PRO A 333 30.07 -1.13 -5.83
CA PRO A 333 29.09 -1.93 -5.11
C PRO A 333 29.51 -2.16 -3.65
N GLY A 334 28.57 -1.93 -2.71
CA GLY A 334 28.82 -2.07 -1.27
C GLY A 334 29.44 -0.87 -0.61
N SER A 335 29.51 0.31 -1.30
CA SER A 335 29.90 1.59 -0.70
C SER A 335 31.19 1.50 0.13
N ASP A 336 32.21 0.80 -0.39
CA ASP A 336 33.49 0.54 0.28
C ASP A 336 33.35 -0.19 1.64
N GLY A 337 32.38 -1.09 1.78
CA GLY A 337 32.16 -1.90 2.98
C GLY A 337 31.16 -1.33 3.97
N LEU A 338 30.38 -0.33 3.54
CA LEU A 338 29.33 0.28 4.38
C LEU A 338 28.02 -0.47 4.22
N LEU A 339 27.41 -0.91 5.32
CA LEU A 339 26.09 -1.52 5.35
C LEU A 339 25.11 -0.67 6.17
N VAL A 340 23.90 -0.52 5.67
CA VAL A 340 22.82 0.21 6.35
C VAL A 340 21.61 -0.68 6.55
N LEU A 341 21.13 -0.76 7.80
CA LEU A 341 19.85 -1.37 8.15
C LEU A 341 18.77 -0.29 8.13
N PRO A 342 17.76 -0.33 7.23
CA PRO A 342 16.91 0.82 6.94
C PRO A 342 15.69 0.96 7.87
N TYR A 343 15.80 0.66 9.18
CA TYR A 343 14.69 0.58 10.14
C TYR A 343 14.43 1.88 10.89
N TRP A 344 14.41 3.03 10.18
CA TRP A 344 14.11 4.33 10.80
C TRP A 344 12.76 4.37 11.52
N ALA A 345 11.82 3.55 11.07
CA ALA A 345 10.46 3.48 11.55
C ALA A 345 10.10 2.15 12.23
N GLY A 346 11.10 1.41 12.67
CA GLY A 346 10.96 0.03 13.12
C GLY A 346 11.12 -0.98 11.98
N ALA A 347 11.20 -2.26 12.33
CA ALA A 347 11.15 -3.35 11.38
C ALA A 347 9.69 -3.83 11.23
N LEU A 348 9.23 -3.96 9.99
CA LEU A 348 7.94 -4.56 9.67
C LEU A 348 8.16 -6.03 9.30
N THR A 349 7.71 -6.51 8.13
CA THR A 349 7.96 -7.89 7.73
C THR A 349 9.46 -8.20 7.75
N PRO A 350 9.89 -9.38 8.22
CA PRO A 350 9.12 -10.43 8.93
C PRO A 350 9.14 -10.26 10.46
N TYR A 351 9.81 -9.25 10.97
CA TYR A 351 10.17 -9.13 12.39
C TYR A 351 9.08 -8.51 13.25
N TRP A 352 8.28 -7.61 12.69
CA TRP A 352 7.21 -6.88 13.37
C TRP A 352 7.67 -6.22 14.68
N ASP A 353 8.92 -5.72 14.69
CA ASP A 353 9.60 -5.12 15.86
C ASP A 353 9.57 -3.59 15.78
N SER A 354 8.71 -2.99 16.58
CA SER A 354 8.59 -1.53 16.70
C SER A 354 9.80 -0.88 17.39
N ASN A 355 10.62 -1.66 18.13
CA ASN A 355 11.82 -1.18 18.82
C ASN A 355 13.06 -1.19 17.93
N ALA A 356 13.05 -1.90 16.81
CA ALA A 356 14.13 -1.87 15.85
C ALA A 356 14.41 -0.45 15.37
N ARG A 357 15.69 -0.13 15.15
CA ARG A 357 16.14 1.19 14.67
C ARG A 357 17.16 1.02 13.56
N GLY A 358 17.33 2.08 12.75
CA GLY A 358 18.36 2.13 11.73
C GLY A 358 19.75 1.97 12.32
N ALA A 359 20.61 1.25 11.57
CA ALA A 359 22.01 1.06 11.94
C ALA A 359 22.92 1.26 10.73
N VAL A 360 24.14 1.75 10.99
CA VAL A 360 25.18 1.91 9.98
C VAL A 360 26.41 1.15 10.48
N LEU A 361 26.90 0.19 9.70
CA LEU A 361 28.06 -0.64 10.02
C LEU A 361 29.18 -0.40 9.01
N GLY A 362 30.42 -0.52 9.48
CA GLY A 362 31.61 -0.41 8.62
C GLY A 362 32.09 1.01 8.38
N LEU A 363 31.60 2.02 9.13
CA LEU A 363 32.00 3.43 8.96
C LEU A 363 33.47 3.64 9.29
N THR A 364 34.20 4.26 8.36
CA THR A 364 35.61 4.68 8.53
C THR A 364 35.81 6.11 8.03
N GLY A 365 37.02 6.66 8.18
CA GLY A 365 37.34 8.02 7.76
C GLY A 365 37.34 8.27 6.24
N VAL A 366 37.20 7.23 5.40
CA VAL A 366 37.12 7.39 3.95
C VAL A 366 35.70 7.65 3.46
N HIS A 367 34.71 7.34 4.28
CA HIS A 367 33.31 7.42 3.90
C HIS A 367 32.79 8.87 4.00
N GLY A 368 32.19 9.35 2.93
CA GLY A 368 31.49 10.63 2.87
C GLY A 368 29.98 10.45 2.61
N LYS A 369 29.27 11.57 2.44
CA LYS A 369 27.82 11.59 2.24
C LYS A 369 27.34 10.75 1.03
N ALA A 370 28.10 10.68 -0.05
CA ALA A 370 27.75 9.86 -1.21
C ALA A 370 27.80 8.35 -0.87
N HIS A 371 28.76 7.92 -0.05
CA HIS A 371 28.84 6.54 0.43
C HIS A 371 27.64 6.18 1.31
N LEU A 372 27.28 7.05 2.26
CA LEU A 372 26.11 6.85 3.13
C LEU A 372 24.80 6.81 2.33
N TYR A 373 24.64 7.69 1.35
CA TYR A 373 23.46 7.72 0.49
C TYR A 373 23.36 6.44 -0.35
N ARG A 374 24.48 6.00 -0.97
CA ARG A 374 24.52 4.74 -1.71
C ARG A 374 24.24 3.54 -0.79
N ALA A 375 24.89 3.48 0.38
CA ALA A 375 24.68 2.41 1.35
C ALA A 375 23.21 2.33 1.82
N LEU A 376 22.53 3.48 1.92
CA LEU A 376 21.09 3.51 2.23
C LEU A 376 20.25 2.92 1.08
N LEU A 377 20.54 3.26 -0.19
CA LEU A 377 19.88 2.65 -1.35
C LEU A 377 20.14 1.13 -1.41
N GLU A 378 21.38 0.70 -1.13
CA GLU A 378 21.79 -0.71 -1.09
C GLU A 378 21.14 -1.44 0.09
N GLY A 379 21.04 -0.83 1.27
CA GLY A 379 20.38 -1.38 2.44
C GLY A 379 18.90 -1.66 2.21
N ILE A 380 18.18 -0.74 1.57
CA ILE A 380 16.79 -0.95 1.15
C ILE A 380 16.70 -2.10 0.13
N ALA A 381 17.65 -2.21 -0.79
CA ALA A 381 17.67 -3.29 -1.77
C ALA A 381 18.00 -4.66 -1.14
N PHE A 382 18.90 -4.72 -0.14
CA PHE A 382 19.18 -5.94 0.61
C PHE A 382 17.96 -6.39 1.42
N GLU A 383 17.28 -5.45 2.08
CA GLU A 383 16.04 -5.77 2.79
C GLU A 383 14.99 -6.30 1.83
N GLN A 384 14.78 -5.67 0.68
CA GLN A 384 13.81 -6.16 -0.31
C GLN A 384 14.19 -7.55 -0.82
N ARG A 385 15.49 -7.85 -0.99
CA ARG A 385 15.95 -9.20 -1.35
C ARG A 385 15.59 -10.22 -0.27
N PHE A 386 15.77 -9.85 1.00
CA PHE A 386 15.43 -10.69 2.14
C PHE A 386 13.92 -10.97 2.21
N LEU A 387 13.09 -9.94 2.11
CA LEU A 387 11.63 -10.05 2.13
C LEU A 387 11.09 -10.88 0.95
N THR A 388 11.64 -10.66 -0.26
CA THR A 388 11.26 -11.44 -1.44
C THR A 388 11.57 -12.92 -1.27
N ALA A 389 12.71 -13.27 -0.65
CA ALA A 389 13.07 -14.66 -0.40
C ALA A 389 12.08 -15.37 0.55
N GLY A 390 11.55 -14.68 1.55
CA GLY A 390 10.48 -15.21 2.43
C GLY A 390 9.20 -15.53 1.67
N ALA A 391 8.75 -14.62 0.80
CA ALA A 391 7.57 -14.87 -0.05
C ALA A 391 7.79 -16.02 -1.04
N GLU A 392 8.98 -16.14 -1.64
CA GLU A 392 9.34 -17.24 -2.55
C GLU A 392 9.33 -18.61 -1.86
N GLN A 393 9.80 -18.65 -0.62
CA GLN A 393 9.77 -19.88 0.17
C GLN A 393 8.34 -20.36 0.38
N ALA A 394 7.42 -19.44 0.70
CA ALA A 394 6.01 -19.75 0.88
C ALA A 394 5.32 -20.21 -0.42
N LEU A 395 5.68 -19.59 -1.54
CA LEU A 395 5.15 -19.94 -2.87
C LEU A 395 5.76 -21.21 -3.46
N ALA A 396 6.89 -21.69 -2.94
CA ALA A 396 7.75 -22.70 -3.58
C ALA A 396 8.08 -22.36 -5.06
N ALA A 397 8.11 -21.07 -5.39
CA ALA A 397 8.32 -20.56 -6.75
C ALA A 397 9.10 -19.25 -6.74
N PRO A 398 10.01 -19.04 -7.71
CA PRO A 398 10.78 -17.80 -7.76
C PRO A 398 9.97 -16.61 -8.28
N VAL A 399 10.27 -15.43 -7.78
CA VAL A 399 9.88 -14.15 -8.37
C VAL A 399 10.96 -13.79 -9.42
N GLU A 400 10.69 -14.03 -10.69
CA GLU A 400 11.67 -13.86 -11.77
C GLU A 400 11.98 -12.39 -12.09
N ARG A 401 11.00 -11.51 -11.89
CA ARG A 401 11.12 -10.07 -12.16
C ARG A 401 10.22 -9.24 -11.26
N LEU A 402 10.65 -8.00 -10.99
CA LEU A 402 9.84 -7.02 -10.26
C LEU A 402 9.41 -5.90 -11.20
N ILE A 403 8.22 -5.35 -10.93
CA ILE A 403 7.66 -4.22 -11.67
C ILE A 403 7.62 -3.03 -10.72
N ALA A 404 8.55 -2.10 -10.91
CA ALA A 404 8.73 -0.93 -10.06
C ALA A 404 7.73 0.17 -10.43
N LEU A 405 7.10 0.75 -9.38
CA LEU A 405 6.21 1.90 -9.43
C LEU A 405 6.52 2.85 -8.27
N GLY A 406 5.79 3.95 -8.18
CA GLY A 406 6.01 4.97 -7.15
C GLY A 406 7.13 5.95 -7.51
N GLY A 407 7.33 6.96 -6.65
CA GLY A 407 8.28 8.05 -6.90
C GLY A 407 9.72 7.60 -7.08
N GLY A 408 10.17 6.64 -6.26
CA GLY A 408 11.53 6.10 -6.30
C GLY A 408 11.86 5.33 -7.58
N SER A 409 10.86 4.80 -8.30
CA SER A 409 11.09 4.11 -9.58
C SER A 409 11.63 5.01 -10.70
N ARG A 410 11.59 6.31 -10.52
CA ARG A 410 12.19 7.31 -11.43
C ARG A 410 13.71 7.39 -11.32
N SER A 411 14.29 6.93 -10.20
CA SER A 411 15.73 6.88 -9.99
C SER A 411 16.34 5.72 -10.77
N ALA A 412 17.08 6.03 -11.84
CA ALA A 412 17.80 5.03 -12.61
C ALA A 412 18.89 4.34 -11.78
N VAL A 413 19.52 5.08 -10.85
CA VAL A 413 20.56 4.58 -9.95
C VAL A 413 19.95 3.57 -8.98
N TRP A 414 18.84 3.89 -8.35
CA TRP A 414 18.18 2.99 -7.41
C TRP A 414 17.63 1.74 -8.10
N CYS A 415 16.99 1.88 -9.27
CA CYS A 415 16.54 0.74 -10.06
C CYS A 415 17.72 -0.17 -10.48
N ARG A 416 18.90 0.39 -10.78
CA ARG A 416 20.12 -0.37 -11.07
C ARG A 416 20.59 -1.14 -9.84
N ILE A 417 20.72 -0.48 -8.70
CA ILE A 417 21.12 -1.10 -7.42
C ILE A 417 20.15 -2.23 -7.05
N LEU A 418 18.84 -1.99 -7.15
CA LEU A 418 17.82 -3.01 -6.90
C LEU A 418 17.99 -4.21 -7.82
N ALA A 419 18.18 -4.00 -9.13
CA ALA A 419 18.40 -5.10 -10.09
C ALA A 419 19.63 -5.92 -9.73
N ASP A 420 20.74 -5.26 -9.41
CA ASP A 420 22.02 -5.87 -9.12
C ASP A 420 21.99 -6.65 -7.79
N VAL A 421 21.49 -6.04 -6.71
CA VAL A 421 21.37 -6.67 -5.38
C VAL A 421 20.40 -7.84 -5.40
N MET A 422 19.23 -7.68 -6.01
CA MET A 422 18.21 -8.74 -6.09
C MET A 422 18.55 -9.82 -7.12
N ARG A 423 19.51 -9.55 -8.01
CA ARG A 423 19.89 -10.44 -9.15
C ARG A 423 18.68 -10.73 -10.05
N ARG A 424 17.78 -9.75 -10.18
CA ARG A 424 16.54 -9.87 -10.95
C ARG A 424 16.31 -8.65 -11.81
N ARG A 425 15.60 -8.88 -12.90
CA ARG A 425 15.19 -7.81 -13.79
C ARG A 425 14.16 -6.92 -13.06
N ILE A 426 14.37 -5.61 -13.15
CA ILE A 426 13.41 -4.57 -12.74
C ILE A 426 12.80 -3.96 -14.00
N ASP A 427 11.49 -4.06 -14.14
CA ASP A 427 10.72 -3.33 -15.15
C ASP A 427 10.10 -2.09 -14.49
N VAL A 428 10.09 -0.95 -15.16
CA VAL A 428 9.45 0.26 -14.64
C VAL A 428 8.11 0.44 -15.34
N VAL A 429 7.04 0.71 -14.59
CA VAL A 429 5.70 0.91 -15.15
C VAL A 429 5.67 2.04 -16.18
N ARG A 430 4.84 1.89 -17.19
CA ARG A 430 4.54 2.96 -18.16
C ARG A 430 3.65 4.02 -17.54
N GLU A 431 2.63 3.59 -16.78
CA GLU A 431 1.63 4.46 -16.18
C GLU A 431 1.90 4.61 -14.67
N PRO A 432 2.26 5.82 -14.20
CA PRO A 432 2.56 6.04 -12.78
C PRO A 432 1.35 5.79 -11.86
N GLU A 433 0.13 6.00 -12.38
CA GLU A 433 -1.12 5.85 -11.62
C GLU A 433 -1.62 4.41 -11.62
N SER A 434 -0.72 3.46 -11.37
CA SER A 434 -1.01 2.02 -11.45
C SER A 434 -2.15 1.60 -10.52
N THR A 435 -2.32 2.23 -9.35
CA THR A 435 -3.42 1.96 -8.42
C THR A 435 -4.78 2.32 -9.03
N CYS A 436 -4.92 3.55 -9.56
CA CYS A 436 -6.13 3.94 -10.30
C CYS A 436 -6.35 3.11 -11.58
N LEU A 437 -5.26 2.68 -12.23
CA LEU A 437 -5.33 1.82 -13.42
C LEU A 437 -5.90 0.45 -13.07
N GLY A 438 -5.48 -0.14 -11.94
CA GLY A 438 -6.05 -1.41 -11.44
C GLY A 438 -7.56 -1.32 -11.22
N ALA A 439 -8.05 -0.23 -10.61
CA ALA A 439 -9.48 0.05 -10.50
C ALA A 439 -10.14 0.18 -11.88
N GLY A 440 -9.49 0.88 -12.83
CA GLY A 440 -9.94 0.98 -14.22
C GLY A 440 -10.04 -0.37 -14.92
N MET A 441 -9.11 -1.29 -14.68
CA MET A 441 -9.12 -2.66 -15.23
C MET A 441 -10.32 -3.48 -14.72
N LEU A 442 -10.62 -3.37 -13.41
CA LEU A 442 -11.82 -4.00 -12.82
C LEU A 442 -13.09 -3.46 -13.46
N ALA A 443 -13.17 -2.14 -13.62
CA ALA A 443 -14.31 -1.51 -14.29
C ALA A 443 -14.44 -1.93 -15.75
N ALA A 444 -13.35 -2.00 -16.51
CA ALA A 444 -13.34 -2.38 -17.92
C ALA A 444 -13.76 -3.84 -18.13
N ALA A 445 -13.33 -4.74 -17.26
CA ALA A 445 -13.77 -6.14 -17.28
C ALA A 445 -15.26 -6.27 -16.93
N ALA A 446 -15.74 -5.53 -15.92
CA ALA A 446 -17.13 -5.59 -15.46
C ALA A 446 -18.15 -5.21 -16.55
N VAL A 447 -17.77 -4.31 -17.46
CA VAL A 447 -18.69 -3.82 -18.54
C VAL A 447 -18.34 -4.38 -19.92
N GLY A 448 -17.46 -5.39 -19.99
CA GLY A 448 -17.16 -6.12 -21.23
C GLY A 448 -16.31 -5.35 -22.25
N ILE A 449 -15.59 -4.30 -21.84
CA ILE A 449 -14.52 -3.70 -22.67
C ILE A 449 -13.40 -4.72 -22.86
N HIS A 450 -13.16 -5.55 -21.84
CA HIS A 450 -12.30 -6.73 -21.91
C HIS A 450 -13.05 -7.95 -21.36
N ASP A 451 -12.75 -9.12 -21.89
CA ASP A 451 -13.47 -10.38 -21.59
C ASP A 451 -13.26 -10.87 -20.16
N SER A 452 -12.21 -10.41 -19.49
CA SER A 452 -11.87 -10.79 -18.10
C SER A 452 -10.89 -9.80 -17.45
N ILE A 453 -10.74 -9.89 -16.12
CA ILE A 453 -9.75 -9.10 -15.37
C ILE A 453 -8.32 -9.38 -15.87
N PRO A 454 -7.87 -10.64 -16.09
CA PRO A 454 -6.56 -10.89 -16.69
C PRO A 454 -6.40 -10.32 -18.11
N ALA A 455 -7.47 -10.34 -18.94
CA ALA A 455 -7.44 -9.73 -20.27
C ALA A 455 -7.30 -8.21 -20.20
N ALA A 456 -8.03 -7.54 -19.30
CA ALA A 456 -7.90 -6.12 -19.03
C ALA A 456 -6.47 -5.77 -18.55
N ALA A 457 -5.93 -6.56 -17.62
CA ALA A 457 -4.56 -6.39 -17.13
C ALA A 457 -3.52 -6.50 -18.25
N ALA A 458 -3.66 -7.49 -19.13
CA ALA A 458 -2.77 -7.69 -20.27
C ALA A 458 -2.83 -6.55 -21.30
N ALA A 459 -4.02 -6.01 -21.57
CA ALA A 459 -4.24 -4.96 -22.56
C ALA A 459 -3.86 -3.57 -22.05
N MET A 460 -4.17 -3.27 -20.78
CA MET A 460 -4.08 -1.91 -20.21
C MET A 460 -2.75 -1.64 -19.50
N SER A 461 -2.06 -2.67 -18.95
CA SER A 461 -0.76 -2.49 -18.31
C SER A 461 0.38 -2.30 -19.34
N GLY A 462 1.53 -1.83 -18.86
CA GLY A 462 2.73 -1.70 -19.70
C GLY A 462 3.94 -1.24 -18.93
N THR A 463 5.13 -1.42 -19.52
CA THR A 463 6.40 -0.99 -18.94
C THR A 463 7.10 0.02 -19.87
N ALA A 464 7.71 1.06 -19.29
CA ALA A 464 8.47 2.09 -19.99
C ALA A 464 9.97 1.80 -20.03
N GLY A 465 10.48 1.05 -19.05
CA GLY A 465 11.91 0.76 -18.92
C GLY A 465 12.18 -0.65 -18.40
N LYS A 466 13.40 -1.14 -18.66
CA LYS A 466 13.86 -2.45 -18.21
C LYS A 466 15.30 -2.36 -17.74
N VAL A 467 15.58 -2.76 -16.52
CA VAL A 467 16.93 -2.80 -15.94
C VAL A 467 17.29 -4.26 -15.67
N LYS A 468 18.32 -4.75 -16.31
CA LYS A 468 18.85 -6.11 -16.07
C LYS A 468 19.95 -6.05 -15.03
N PRO A 469 20.11 -7.07 -14.17
CA PRO A 469 21.24 -7.14 -13.24
C PRO A 469 22.57 -7.19 -14.00
N ASN A 470 23.60 -6.57 -13.41
CA ASN A 470 24.97 -6.65 -13.89
C ASN A 470 25.66 -7.88 -13.28
N PRO A 471 26.04 -8.90 -14.05
CA PRO A 471 26.70 -10.09 -13.51
C PRO A 471 28.02 -9.81 -12.78
N ALA A 472 28.72 -8.73 -13.17
CA ALA A 472 30.01 -8.38 -12.57
C ALA A 472 29.90 -7.91 -11.11
N THR A 473 28.73 -7.48 -10.66
CA THR A 473 28.49 -7.04 -9.27
C THR A 473 27.97 -8.16 -8.36
N ALA A 474 27.61 -9.31 -8.92
CA ALA A 474 26.91 -10.40 -8.24
C ALA A 474 27.65 -10.90 -7.00
N ASP A 475 28.94 -11.26 -7.15
CA ASP A 475 29.75 -11.83 -6.07
C ASP A 475 29.95 -10.83 -4.91
N ALA A 476 30.11 -9.53 -5.23
CA ALA A 476 30.24 -8.49 -4.21
C ALA A 476 28.96 -8.36 -3.39
N TYR A 477 27.81 -8.25 -4.06
CA TYR A 477 26.53 -8.13 -3.37
C TYR A 477 26.12 -9.42 -2.64
N ASP A 478 26.46 -10.61 -3.13
CA ASP A 478 26.16 -11.86 -2.41
C ASP A 478 26.94 -11.96 -1.10
N ARG A 479 28.22 -11.59 -1.08
CA ARG A 479 29.02 -11.56 0.16
C ARG A 479 28.47 -10.55 1.16
N LEU A 480 28.10 -9.37 0.71
CA LEU A 480 27.52 -8.33 1.58
C LEU A 480 26.12 -8.71 2.09
N TYR A 481 25.32 -9.35 1.24
CA TYR A 481 24.00 -9.85 1.63
C TYR A 481 24.08 -10.93 2.71
N ALA A 482 25.09 -11.80 2.64
CA ALA A 482 25.31 -12.79 3.69
C ALA A 482 25.55 -12.12 5.07
N VAL A 483 26.34 -11.04 5.11
CA VAL A 483 26.55 -10.25 6.33
C VAL A 483 25.27 -9.48 6.73
N TYR A 484 24.58 -8.90 5.74
CA TYR A 484 23.36 -8.12 5.99
C TYR A 484 22.30 -8.89 6.78
N ARG A 485 22.06 -10.17 6.42
CA ARG A 485 21.07 -11.02 7.10
C ARG A 485 21.34 -11.22 8.58
N ASP A 486 22.59 -11.13 9.00
CA ASP A 486 23.01 -11.36 10.39
C ASP A 486 22.91 -10.09 11.25
N ILE A 487 22.70 -8.90 10.64
CA ILE A 487 22.73 -7.62 11.35
C ILE A 487 21.57 -7.52 12.35
N TYR A 488 20.30 -7.70 11.88
CA TYR A 488 19.16 -7.57 12.78
C TYR A 488 19.18 -8.61 13.91
N PRO A 489 19.42 -9.92 13.67
CA PRO A 489 19.54 -10.88 14.76
C PRO A 489 20.59 -10.50 15.79
N ALA A 490 21.72 -9.94 15.37
CA ALA A 490 22.78 -9.49 16.27
C ALA A 490 22.40 -8.24 17.09
N LEU A 491 21.51 -7.38 16.57
CA LEU A 491 21.13 -6.12 17.20
C LEU A 491 19.80 -6.17 17.97
N SER A 492 18.94 -7.16 17.74
CA SER A 492 17.58 -7.22 18.30
C SER A 492 17.56 -7.08 19.83
N GLY A 493 18.41 -7.83 20.55
CA GLY A 493 18.56 -7.70 22.01
C GLY A 493 19.10 -6.34 22.48
N LEU A 494 19.86 -5.64 21.63
CA LEU A 494 20.32 -4.30 21.93
C LEU A 494 19.21 -3.25 21.74
N TYR A 495 18.31 -3.43 20.76
CA TYR A 495 17.17 -2.55 20.56
C TYR A 495 16.22 -2.57 21.76
N ALA A 496 15.92 -3.76 22.32
CA ALA A 496 15.11 -3.87 23.53
C ALA A 496 15.74 -3.10 24.70
N ARG A 497 17.03 -3.31 24.95
CA ARG A 497 17.77 -2.59 26.01
C ARG A 497 17.88 -1.09 25.75
N LEU A 498 18.01 -0.67 24.50
CA LEU A 498 18.03 0.74 24.13
C LEU A 498 16.67 1.39 24.39
N HIS A 499 15.58 0.69 24.12
CA HIS A 499 14.24 1.15 24.43
C HIS A 499 14.06 1.36 25.94
N GLU A 500 14.43 0.37 26.77
CA GLU A 500 14.39 0.45 28.23
C GLU A 500 15.25 1.59 28.79
N ALA A 501 16.41 1.86 28.18
CA ALA A 501 17.35 2.89 28.63
C ALA A 501 16.93 4.33 28.26
N ARG A 502 15.91 4.52 27.42
CA ARG A 502 15.42 5.86 27.06
C ARG A 502 14.69 6.50 28.21
N LEU A 503 15.26 7.58 28.75
CA LEU A 503 14.62 8.39 29.81
C LEU A 503 13.43 9.23 29.29
N HIS A 504 13.43 9.55 28.00
CA HIS A 504 12.32 10.18 27.27
C HIS A 504 12.31 9.58 25.88
N ASP A 505 11.21 8.93 25.53
CA ASP A 505 10.99 8.52 24.14
C ASP A 505 10.82 9.81 23.31
N PRO A 506 11.74 10.14 22.40
CA PRO A 506 11.41 11.17 21.43
C PRO A 506 10.26 10.59 20.63
N GLN A 507 9.05 11.12 20.90
CA GLN A 507 7.88 10.80 20.09
C GLN A 507 8.32 10.90 18.64
N PRO A 508 7.96 9.94 17.77
CA PRO A 508 8.22 10.10 16.36
C PRO A 508 7.64 11.46 15.98
N SER A 509 8.54 12.44 15.81
CA SER A 509 8.15 13.77 15.38
C SER A 509 7.40 13.59 14.07
N ASP A 510 6.27 14.18 13.97
CA ASP A 510 5.29 14.49 12.92
C ASP A 510 5.67 14.25 11.43
N GLY A 511 6.47 13.25 11.07
CA GLY A 511 7.11 13.12 9.78
C GLY A 511 6.72 11.95 8.89
N TRP A 512 5.73 11.14 9.25
CA TRP A 512 5.36 10.01 8.42
C TRP A 512 4.57 10.39 7.15
N LEU A 513 3.95 11.58 7.11
CA LEU A 513 3.06 12.02 6.02
C LEU A 513 3.17 13.52 5.67
N ALA A 514 4.24 14.23 6.06
CA ALA A 514 4.47 15.59 5.60
C ALA A 514 5.12 15.64 4.20
#